data_b8b6acfcb5ffd842d2b2ae39171c7ea0
#
_entry.id   b8b6acfcb5ffd842d2b2ae39171c7ea0
#
_cell.length_a   1.000
_cell.length_b   1.000
_cell.length_c   1.000
_cell.angle_alpha   90.00
_cell.angle_beta   90.00
_cell.angle_gamma   90.00
#
_symmetry.space_group_name_H-M   'P 1'
#
loop_
_entity.id
_entity.type
_entity.pdbx_description
1 polymer ?
#
loop_
_entity_poly.entity_id
_entity_poly.type
_entity_poly.pdbx_seq_one_letter_code
_entity_poly.pdbx_strand_id
1 'polypeptide(L)'
;MPRCFATGGMGILTYMRSIWKGSIAFGLVNVPVKVYSATEDHDIKFHQVHAKDNGRIRYQRICEKDGEVVEYRDIARAFESDDGQSVIITDDDIATLPEERSREIEVLEFVPASEVDPMLFDRSYFLEPDSKSSKSYVLLAKTLAEADRMAIVHFTLRNKTRLAALRVKDFGKRDVMVVHTLLWPDEIRDPDFPVLDKKVDIKPAELKMAGQVVDSMAEDFNPDRYQDTYQAQLQELIDAKLEGGEAFTAEERPKELDETEDVSDLLAKLEASVKARSGDGKAPATKAPAKKAPAKKAPAKRASKS
;
A
#
# COMPACT_ATOMS: atom_id res chain seq x y z
N MET A 1 -4.38 8.59 43.39
CA MET A 1 -3.34 9.05 42.45
C MET A 1 -2.85 7.83 41.66
N PRO A 2 -3.23 7.66 40.40
CA PRO A 2 -2.65 6.61 39.52
C PRO A 2 -1.43 7.18 38.80
N ARG A 3 -0.34 6.44 38.86
CA ARG A 3 0.92 6.74 38.18
C ARG A 3 0.75 6.42 36.67
N CYS A 4 0.87 7.43 35.82
CA CYS A 4 1.06 7.28 34.38
C CYS A 4 2.40 6.59 34.12
N PHE A 5 2.37 5.41 33.53
CA PHE A 5 3.53 4.81 32.88
C PHE A 5 3.64 5.44 31.49
N ALA A 6 4.57 6.35 31.32
CA ALA A 6 5.01 6.83 30.03
C ALA A 6 5.94 5.74 29.43
N THR A 7 5.41 4.94 28.51
CA THR A 7 6.24 4.15 27.59
C THR A 7 6.84 5.11 26.56
N GLY A 8 8.08 5.55 26.85
CA GLY A 8 8.89 6.35 25.94
C GLY A 8 9.34 5.47 24.76
N GLY A 9 8.52 5.36 23.74
CA GLY A 9 8.97 4.97 22.42
C GLY A 9 9.85 6.08 21.87
N MET A 10 11.17 5.86 21.85
CA MET A 10 12.13 6.71 21.17
C MET A 10 11.88 6.57 19.67
N GLY A 11 10.91 7.36 19.16
CA GLY A 11 10.64 7.46 17.75
C GLY A 11 11.94 7.87 17.03
N ILE A 12 12.51 6.95 16.30
CA ILE A 12 13.55 7.26 15.33
C ILE A 12 12.90 8.27 14.38
N LEU A 13 13.31 9.53 14.49
CA LEU A 13 12.96 10.57 13.52
C LEU A 13 13.56 10.13 12.18
N THR A 14 12.81 9.33 11.43
CA THR A 14 13.18 8.95 10.06
C THR A 14 13.13 10.24 9.25
N TYR A 15 14.28 10.86 9.06
CA TYR A 15 14.41 12.10 8.30
C TYR A 15 14.05 11.80 6.84
N MET A 16 12.89 12.24 6.40
CA MET A 16 12.43 12.04 5.03
C MET A 16 13.43 12.71 4.07
N ARG A 17 14.00 11.93 3.17
CA ARG A 17 14.93 12.45 2.15
C ARG A 17 14.15 12.89 0.92
N SER A 18 14.39 14.12 0.46
CA SER A 18 13.81 14.58 -0.80
C SER A 18 14.35 13.75 -1.96
N ILE A 19 13.46 13.25 -2.80
CA ILE A 19 13.77 12.42 -3.97
C ILE A 19 13.88 13.25 -5.25
N TRP A 20 13.32 14.47 -5.24
CA TRP A 20 13.29 15.37 -6.37
C TRP A 20 13.16 16.82 -5.91
N LYS A 21 13.67 17.77 -6.71
CA LYS A 21 13.53 19.22 -6.53
C LYS A 21 13.22 19.87 -7.85
N GLY A 22 12.27 20.80 -7.81
CA GLY A 22 11.83 21.55 -8.97
C GLY A 22 10.77 22.58 -8.57
N SER A 23 9.84 22.83 -9.45
CA SER A 23 8.79 23.82 -9.23
C SER A 23 7.45 23.39 -9.83
N ILE A 24 6.35 23.87 -9.24
CA ILE A 24 5.04 23.76 -9.86
C ILE A 24 4.87 24.98 -10.74
N ALA A 25 4.66 24.78 -12.05
CA ALA A 25 4.36 25.82 -13.00
C ALA A 25 2.83 25.95 -13.17
N PHE A 26 2.31 27.09 -12.75
CA PHE A 26 0.89 27.41 -12.82
C PHE A 26 0.71 28.79 -13.49
N GLY A 27 0.44 28.80 -14.79
CA GLY A 27 0.42 30.01 -15.58
C GLY A 27 1.77 30.76 -15.49
N LEU A 28 1.75 31.98 -15.00
CA LEU A 28 2.97 32.78 -14.77
C LEU A 28 3.56 32.62 -13.36
N VAL A 29 2.97 31.80 -12.54
CA VAL A 29 3.42 31.57 -11.16
C VAL A 29 4.25 30.30 -11.11
N ASN A 30 5.44 30.44 -10.50
CA ASN A 30 6.35 29.34 -10.26
C ASN A 30 6.48 29.12 -8.75
N VAL A 31 6.21 27.89 -8.28
CA VAL A 31 6.23 27.51 -6.86
C VAL A 31 7.33 26.47 -6.64
N PRO A 32 8.52 26.88 -6.15
CA PRO A 32 9.60 25.94 -5.88
C PRO A 32 9.22 24.92 -4.81
N VAL A 33 9.44 23.63 -5.09
CA VAL A 33 9.08 22.54 -4.20
C VAL A 33 10.12 21.44 -4.18
N LYS A 34 10.15 20.71 -3.06
CA LYS A 34 10.82 19.42 -2.90
C LYS A 34 9.78 18.33 -2.80
N VAL A 35 10.08 17.18 -3.38
CA VAL A 35 9.20 16.01 -3.43
C VAL A 35 9.75 14.92 -2.51
N TYR A 36 8.87 14.33 -1.72
CA TYR A 36 9.13 13.22 -0.79
C TYR A 36 8.17 12.09 -1.04
N SER A 37 8.59 10.83 -0.85
CA SER A 37 7.62 9.71 -0.84
C SER A 37 6.62 9.92 0.30
N ALA A 38 5.33 9.80 0.01
CA ALA A 38 4.26 9.92 1.01
C ALA A 38 3.92 8.57 1.66
N THR A 39 4.39 7.48 1.07
CA THR A 39 4.18 6.12 1.54
C THR A 39 5.50 5.43 1.79
N GLU A 40 5.53 4.56 2.77
CA GLU A 40 6.65 3.72 3.15
C GLU A 40 6.17 2.26 3.18
N ASP A 41 7.03 1.37 2.71
CA ASP A 41 6.82 -0.07 2.80
C ASP A 41 7.28 -0.53 4.19
N HIS A 42 6.37 -1.10 4.99
CA HIS A 42 6.64 -1.58 6.35
C HIS A 42 6.89 -3.09 6.43
N ASP A 43 6.92 -3.78 5.28
CA ASP A 43 7.15 -5.22 5.24
C ASP A 43 8.50 -5.60 5.83
N ILE A 44 8.53 -6.68 6.61
CA ILE A 44 9.76 -7.25 7.16
C ILE A 44 10.62 -7.78 6.00
N LYS A 45 11.83 -7.24 5.86
CA LYS A 45 12.74 -7.59 4.76
C LYS A 45 13.61 -8.78 5.13
N PHE A 46 13.47 -9.86 4.38
CA PHE A 46 14.30 -11.05 4.49
C PHE A 46 15.46 -11.03 3.50
N HIS A 47 16.58 -11.60 3.93
CA HIS A 47 17.69 -11.90 3.05
C HIS A 47 17.66 -13.37 2.65
N GLN A 48 17.95 -13.65 1.39
CA GLN A 48 18.07 -15.03 0.93
C GLN A 48 19.38 -15.64 1.42
N VAL A 49 19.28 -16.83 2.00
CA VAL A 49 20.41 -17.60 2.51
C VAL A 49 20.36 -19.04 1.99
N HIS A 50 21.51 -19.67 1.88
CA HIS A 50 21.61 -21.08 1.56
C HIS A 50 21.13 -21.93 2.76
N ALA A 51 20.13 -22.76 2.54
CA ALA A 51 19.47 -23.51 3.62
C ALA A 51 20.41 -24.46 4.38
N LYS A 52 21.53 -24.88 3.76
CA LYS A 52 22.47 -25.83 4.35
C LYS A 52 23.43 -25.21 5.38
N ASP A 53 23.87 -23.98 5.13
CA ASP A 53 24.97 -23.35 5.88
C ASP A 53 24.68 -21.90 6.28
N ASN A 54 23.47 -21.39 5.98
CA ASN A 54 23.04 -20.02 6.20
C ASN A 54 23.92 -18.96 5.48
N GLY A 55 24.69 -19.37 4.49
CA GLY A 55 25.51 -18.47 3.66
C GLY A 55 24.62 -17.53 2.85
N ARG A 56 24.97 -16.24 2.80
CA ARG A 56 24.20 -15.24 2.09
C ARG A 56 24.28 -15.46 0.58
N ILE A 57 23.13 -15.51 -0.11
CA ILE A 57 23.06 -15.66 -1.56
C ILE A 57 23.45 -14.33 -2.23
N ARG A 58 24.26 -14.44 -3.26
CA ARG A 58 24.62 -13.32 -4.16
C ARG A 58 24.26 -13.69 -5.59
N TYR A 59 23.79 -12.72 -6.36
CA TYR A 59 23.44 -12.89 -7.75
C TYR A 59 24.54 -12.38 -8.65
N GLN A 60 24.88 -13.13 -9.66
CA GLN A 60 25.74 -12.71 -10.78
C GLN A 60 24.91 -12.64 -12.05
N ARG A 61 25.20 -11.67 -12.91
CA ARG A 61 24.60 -11.56 -14.22
C ARG A 61 25.47 -12.34 -15.19
N ILE A 62 24.89 -13.30 -15.85
CA ILE A 62 25.60 -14.19 -16.77
C ILE A 62 24.96 -14.02 -18.13
N CYS A 63 25.79 -13.86 -19.17
CA CYS A 63 25.35 -13.84 -20.55
C CYS A 63 24.93 -15.26 -20.96
N GLU A 64 23.72 -15.40 -21.48
CA GLU A 64 23.16 -16.71 -21.84
C GLU A 64 23.92 -17.33 -23.04
N LYS A 65 24.51 -16.50 -23.90
CA LYS A 65 25.15 -16.94 -25.13
C LYS A 65 26.53 -17.56 -24.94
N ASP A 66 27.31 -17.03 -24.01
CA ASP A 66 28.72 -17.44 -23.79
C ASP A 66 28.99 -17.91 -22.35
N GLY A 67 28.04 -17.71 -21.41
CA GLY A 67 28.15 -18.07 -20.02
C GLY A 67 29.08 -17.17 -19.19
N GLU A 68 29.55 -16.05 -19.73
CA GLU A 68 30.43 -15.13 -19.03
C GLU A 68 29.66 -14.23 -18.07
N VAL A 69 30.33 -13.84 -16.96
CA VAL A 69 29.79 -12.88 -16.00
C VAL A 69 29.87 -11.47 -16.58
N VAL A 70 28.74 -10.78 -16.70
CA VAL A 70 28.63 -9.45 -17.31
C VAL A 70 28.56 -8.38 -16.21
N GLU A 71 29.44 -7.39 -16.27
CA GLU A 71 29.37 -6.22 -15.39
C GLU A 71 28.19 -5.31 -15.77
N TYR A 72 27.67 -4.57 -14.78
CA TYR A 72 26.50 -3.69 -15.01
C TYR A 72 26.73 -2.67 -16.14
N ARG A 73 27.93 -2.13 -16.25
CA ARG A 73 28.28 -1.14 -17.28
C ARG A 73 28.28 -1.68 -18.72
N ASP A 74 28.41 -3.02 -18.87
CA ASP A 74 28.49 -3.69 -20.14
C ASP A 74 27.11 -4.25 -20.58
N ILE A 75 26.03 -3.93 -19.81
CA ILE A 75 24.67 -4.35 -20.11
C ILE A 75 23.97 -3.27 -20.92
N ALA A 76 23.60 -3.58 -22.15
CA ALA A 76 22.72 -2.79 -22.99
C ALA A 76 21.25 -3.26 -22.85
N ARG A 77 20.32 -2.44 -23.34
CA ARG A 77 18.89 -2.79 -23.42
C ARG A 77 18.57 -3.14 -24.86
N ALA A 78 17.86 -4.23 -25.07
CA ALA A 78 17.35 -4.59 -26.39
C ALA A 78 15.81 -4.58 -26.35
N PHE A 79 15.22 -4.09 -27.43
CA PHE A 79 13.79 -4.25 -27.72
C PHE A 79 13.65 -5.33 -28.79
N GLU A 80 12.81 -6.31 -28.53
CA GLU A 80 12.45 -7.34 -29.52
C GLU A 80 11.06 -7.02 -30.09
N SER A 81 10.98 -6.87 -31.41
CA SER A 81 9.71 -6.67 -32.10
C SER A 81 8.99 -8.01 -32.30
N ASP A 82 7.69 -7.96 -32.57
CA ASP A 82 6.86 -9.14 -32.84
C ASP A 82 7.38 -9.96 -34.05
N ASP A 83 8.15 -9.33 -34.96
CA ASP A 83 8.79 -9.96 -36.12
C ASP A 83 10.13 -10.63 -35.74
N GLY A 84 10.54 -10.63 -34.49
CA GLY A 84 11.79 -11.22 -33.99
C GLY A 84 13.04 -10.38 -34.29
N GLN A 85 12.90 -9.11 -34.68
CA GLN A 85 14.03 -8.19 -34.82
C GLN A 85 14.39 -7.63 -33.44
N SER A 86 15.69 -7.67 -33.12
CA SER A 86 16.21 -7.08 -31.87
C SER A 86 16.96 -5.78 -32.16
N VAL A 87 16.57 -4.70 -31.49
CA VAL A 87 17.20 -3.39 -31.59
C VAL A 87 17.80 -3.03 -30.25
N ILE A 88 19.09 -2.72 -30.23
CA ILE A 88 19.78 -2.28 -29.02
C ILE A 88 19.51 -0.78 -28.82
N ILE A 89 19.00 -0.42 -27.66
CA ILE A 89 18.76 0.96 -27.24
C ILE A 89 19.79 1.35 -26.20
N THR A 90 20.59 2.35 -26.53
CA THR A 90 21.61 2.91 -25.64
C THR A 90 21.07 4.06 -24.79
N ASP A 91 21.79 4.44 -23.73
CA ASP A 91 21.43 5.62 -22.95
C ASP A 91 21.57 6.91 -23.77
N ASP A 92 22.45 6.94 -24.77
CA ASP A 92 22.59 8.06 -25.70
C ASP A 92 21.38 8.17 -26.65
N ASP A 93 20.83 7.05 -27.11
CA ASP A 93 19.60 7.05 -27.90
C ASP A 93 18.42 7.61 -27.11
N ILE A 94 18.29 7.17 -25.84
CA ILE A 94 17.27 7.70 -24.93
C ILE A 94 17.48 9.21 -24.69
N ALA A 95 18.75 9.66 -24.66
CA ALA A 95 19.09 11.06 -24.49
C ALA A 95 18.67 11.95 -25.67
N THR A 96 18.46 11.38 -26.85
CA THR A 96 18.00 12.10 -28.05
C THR A 96 16.49 12.29 -28.11
N LEU A 97 15.74 11.56 -27.27
CA LEU A 97 14.28 11.73 -27.23
C LEU A 97 13.93 13.17 -26.86
N PRO A 98 12.95 13.80 -27.56
CA PRO A 98 12.54 15.17 -27.31
C PRO A 98 11.74 15.31 -26.01
N GLU A 99 11.97 14.44 -25.02
CA GLU A 99 11.34 14.54 -23.72
C GLU A 99 11.83 15.80 -23.02
N GLU A 100 10.93 16.66 -22.64
CA GLU A 100 11.22 17.80 -21.79
C GLU A 100 11.73 17.26 -20.43
N ARG A 101 13.04 17.34 -20.24
CA ARG A 101 13.67 17.09 -18.93
C ARG A 101 13.39 18.26 -17.98
N SER A 102 12.17 18.76 -18.05
CA SER A 102 11.71 19.86 -17.23
C SER A 102 11.72 19.42 -15.75
N ARG A 103 12.33 20.22 -14.90
CA ARG A 103 12.19 20.11 -13.46
C ARG A 103 10.94 20.85 -12.99
N GLU A 104 9.91 20.83 -13.79
CA GLU A 104 8.65 21.50 -13.54
C GLU A 104 7.52 20.48 -13.47
N ILE A 105 6.64 20.70 -12.52
CA ILE A 105 5.33 20.06 -12.45
C ILE A 105 4.40 21.00 -13.21
N GLU A 106 4.13 20.69 -14.46
CA GLU A 106 3.31 21.52 -15.33
C GLU A 106 1.84 21.25 -15.08
N VAL A 107 1.09 22.30 -14.70
CA VAL A 107 -0.36 22.20 -14.51
C VAL A 107 -1.04 22.31 -15.87
N LEU A 108 -1.81 21.29 -16.23
CA LEU A 108 -2.55 21.19 -17.48
C LEU A 108 -3.98 21.75 -17.33
N GLU A 109 -4.69 21.24 -16.31
CA GLU A 109 -6.10 21.59 -16.07
C GLU A 109 -6.51 21.37 -14.61
N PHE A 110 -7.70 21.84 -14.25
CA PHE A 110 -8.31 21.62 -12.93
C PHE A 110 -9.65 20.91 -13.09
N VAL A 111 -9.76 19.77 -12.46
CA VAL A 111 -10.95 18.90 -12.54
C VAL A 111 -11.58 18.71 -11.16
N PRO A 112 -12.90 18.42 -11.06
CA PRO A 112 -13.50 17.94 -9.82
C PRO A 112 -12.84 16.67 -9.33
N ALA A 113 -12.63 16.54 -8.01
CA ALA A 113 -11.98 15.36 -7.45
C ALA A 113 -12.75 14.05 -7.76
N SER A 114 -14.07 14.13 -7.91
CA SER A 114 -14.93 13.00 -8.23
C SER A 114 -14.81 12.46 -9.65
N GLU A 115 -14.17 13.20 -10.56
CA GLU A 115 -13.98 12.77 -11.96
C GLU A 115 -12.71 11.94 -12.14
N VAL A 116 -11.80 11.95 -11.16
CA VAL A 116 -10.58 11.13 -11.20
C VAL A 116 -10.87 9.77 -10.59
N ASP A 117 -10.94 8.75 -11.44
CA ASP A 117 -11.16 7.37 -10.98
C ASP A 117 -10.04 6.92 -10.04
N PRO A 118 -10.38 6.38 -8.84
CA PRO A 118 -9.38 5.82 -7.92
C PRO A 118 -8.46 4.76 -8.51
N MET A 119 -8.88 4.01 -9.53
CA MET A 119 -8.05 3.02 -10.23
C MET A 119 -6.85 3.63 -10.92
N LEU A 120 -6.89 4.93 -11.25
CA LEU A 120 -5.78 5.62 -11.90
C LEU A 120 -4.62 5.93 -10.95
N PHE A 121 -4.84 5.97 -9.63
CA PHE A 121 -3.79 6.36 -8.68
C PHE A 121 -2.73 5.26 -8.51
N ASP A 122 -1.45 5.62 -8.73
CA ASP A 122 -0.28 4.73 -8.56
C ASP A 122 0.46 5.07 -7.26
N ARG A 123 1.21 6.16 -7.23
CA ARG A 123 2.07 6.54 -6.10
C ARG A 123 1.79 7.94 -5.60
N SER A 124 2.00 8.14 -4.31
CA SER A 124 1.76 9.42 -3.63
C SER A 124 3.05 10.06 -3.16
N TYR A 125 3.14 11.40 -3.30
CA TYR A 125 4.30 12.17 -2.90
C TYR A 125 3.87 13.46 -2.21
N PHE A 126 4.56 13.81 -1.12
CA PHE A 126 4.40 15.10 -0.46
C PHE A 126 5.23 16.18 -1.15
N LEU A 127 4.69 17.38 -1.20
CA LEU A 127 5.36 18.56 -1.71
C LEU A 127 5.66 19.53 -0.55
N GLU A 128 6.94 19.82 -0.35
CA GLU A 128 7.41 20.83 0.61
C GLU A 128 7.86 22.08 -0.17
N PRO A 129 7.51 23.31 0.24
CA PRO A 129 8.06 24.52 -0.37
C PRO A 129 9.58 24.58 -0.19
N ASP A 130 10.35 24.79 -1.29
CA ASP A 130 11.83 24.90 -1.25
C ASP A 130 12.31 26.36 -1.16
N SER A 131 11.48 27.28 -0.78
CA SER A 131 11.84 28.70 -0.64
C SER A 131 11.64 29.19 0.79
N LYS A 132 12.36 30.26 1.16
CA LYS A 132 12.14 30.97 2.41
C LYS A 132 10.76 31.62 2.47
N SER A 133 10.14 31.87 1.32
CA SER A 133 8.76 32.37 1.20
C SER A 133 7.84 31.25 0.75
N SER A 134 7.01 30.76 1.65
CA SER A 134 5.96 29.77 1.35
C SER A 134 4.67 30.42 0.82
N LYS A 135 4.66 31.74 0.55
CA LYS A 135 3.43 32.47 0.21
C LYS A 135 2.75 31.92 -1.05
N SER A 136 3.50 31.69 -2.13
CA SER A 136 2.94 31.15 -3.39
C SER A 136 2.43 29.73 -3.21
N TYR A 137 3.15 28.91 -2.42
CA TYR A 137 2.71 27.55 -2.06
C TYR A 137 1.39 27.58 -1.28
N VAL A 138 1.32 28.39 -0.22
CA VAL A 138 0.12 28.50 0.62
C VAL A 138 -1.06 29.07 -0.16
N LEU A 139 -0.82 30.03 -1.05
CA LEU A 139 -1.86 30.58 -1.92
C LEU A 139 -2.45 29.50 -2.81
N LEU A 140 -1.60 28.75 -3.53
CA LEU A 140 -2.05 27.67 -4.41
C LEU A 140 -2.78 26.57 -3.63
N ALA A 141 -2.24 26.17 -2.47
CA ALA A 141 -2.87 25.16 -1.62
C ALA A 141 -4.28 25.59 -1.16
N LYS A 142 -4.43 26.83 -0.67
CA LYS A 142 -5.74 27.35 -0.26
C LYS A 142 -6.72 27.44 -1.43
N THR A 143 -6.27 27.93 -2.58
CA THR A 143 -7.13 28.02 -3.77
C THR A 143 -7.64 26.67 -4.22
N LEU A 144 -6.77 25.63 -4.22
CA LEU A 144 -7.18 24.26 -4.55
C LEU A 144 -8.16 23.69 -3.53
N ALA A 145 -7.92 23.91 -2.23
CA ALA A 145 -8.81 23.44 -1.17
C ALA A 145 -10.19 24.12 -1.22
N GLU A 146 -10.25 25.45 -1.41
CA GLU A 146 -11.50 26.19 -1.53
C GLU A 146 -12.30 25.84 -2.78
N ALA A 147 -11.62 25.51 -3.88
CA ALA A 147 -12.27 25.15 -5.14
C ALA A 147 -12.75 23.68 -5.18
N ASP A 148 -12.34 22.84 -4.22
CA ASP A 148 -12.57 21.38 -4.21
C ASP A 148 -12.18 20.72 -5.54
N ARG A 149 -10.99 21.08 -6.05
CA ARG A 149 -10.47 20.60 -7.33
C ARG A 149 -9.10 19.96 -7.18
N MET A 150 -8.82 19.04 -8.09
CA MET A 150 -7.47 18.53 -8.34
C MET A 150 -6.89 19.20 -9.57
N ALA A 151 -5.59 19.47 -9.57
CA ALA A 151 -4.89 19.85 -10.77
C ALA A 151 -4.31 18.62 -11.44
N ILE A 152 -4.61 18.42 -12.71
CA ILE A 152 -3.95 17.42 -13.54
C ILE A 152 -2.65 18.01 -14.03
N VAL A 153 -1.57 17.29 -13.87
CA VAL A 153 -0.21 17.77 -14.10
C VAL A 153 0.65 16.77 -14.84
N HIS A 154 1.64 17.24 -15.58
CA HIS A 154 2.78 16.43 -16.00
C HIS A 154 3.85 16.47 -14.90
N PHE A 155 4.33 15.30 -14.50
CA PHE A 155 5.36 15.15 -13.49
C PHE A 155 6.47 14.24 -13.97
N THR A 156 7.67 14.81 -14.18
CA THR A 156 8.85 14.06 -14.62
C THR A 156 9.68 13.63 -13.41
N LEU A 157 9.76 12.33 -13.17
CA LEU A 157 10.56 11.73 -12.11
C LEU A 157 11.48 10.65 -12.68
N ARG A 158 12.78 10.74 -12.44
CA ARG A 158 13.78 9.77 -12.92
C ARG A 158 13.73 9.56 -14.44
N ASN A 159 13.68 10.64 -15.21
CA ASN A 159 13.62 10.64 -16.67
C ASN A 159 12.35 9.97 -17.27
N LYS A 160 11.28 9.88 -16.51
CA LYS A 160 10.00 9.40 -17.01
C LYS A 160 8.92 10.40 -16.65
N THR A 161 8.27 10.99 -17.66
CA THR A 161 7.11 11.86 -17.50
C THR A 161 5.87 11.01 -17.30
N ARG A 162 5.07 11.38 -16.31
CA ARG A 162 3.81 10.73 -15.96
C ARG A 162 2.70 11.76 -15.81
N LEU A 163 1.50 11.33 -16.11
CA LEU A 163 0.32 12.05 -15.68
C LEU A 163 0.23 11.98 -14.15
N ALA A 164 -0.18 13.06 -13.50
CA ALA A 164 -0.36 13.07 -12.06
C ALA A 164 -1.50 14.01 -11.65
N ALA A 165 -2.07 13.78 -10.47
CA ALA A 165 -3.06 14.64 -9.85
C ALA A 165 -2.48 15.32 -8.61
N LEU A 166 -2.52 16.65 -8.60
CA LEU A 166 -2.11 17.48 -7.47
C LEU A 166 -3.34 17.88 -6.68
N ARG A 167 -3.35 17.59 -5.38
CA ARG A 167 -4.41 18.00 -4.46
C ARG A 167 -3.86 18.48 -3.13
N VAL A 168 -4.70 19.03 -2.30
CA VAL A 168 -4.38 19.41 -0.93
C VAL A 168 -4.94 18.35 0.03
N LYS A 169 -4.16 18.01 1.04
CA LYS A 169 -4.60 17.17 2.15
C LYS A 169 -4.38 17.92 3.47
N ASP A 170 -5.44 18.01 4.25
CA ASP A 170 -5.39 18.54 5.61
C ASP A 170 -4.79 17.48 6.56
N PHE A 171 -3.77 17.89 7.32
CA PHE A 171 -3.16 17.11 8.41
C PHE A 171 -3.46 17.76 9.77
N GLY A 172 -4.57 18.47 9.89
CA GLY A 172 -5.06 19.13 11.10
C GLY A 172 -4.30 20.40 11.47
N LYS A 173 -2.97 20.38 11.45
CA LYS A 173 -2.12 21.55 11.75
C LYS A 173 -1.66 22.32 10.52
N ARG A 174 -1.75 21.71 9.34
CA ARG A 174 -1.25 22.26 8.07
C ARG A 174 -1.86 21.58 6.87
N ASP A 175 -2.09 22.36 5.85
CA ASP A 175 -2.45 21.89 4.52
C ASP A 175 -1.17 21.56 3.75
N VAL A 176 -1.08 20.34 3.25
CA VAL A 176 0.06 19.84 2.48
C VAL A 176 -0.41 19.50 1.07
N MET A 177 0.30 20.02 0.07
CA MET A 177 0.08 19.58 -1.30
C MET A 177 0.64 18.17 -1.49
N VAL A 178 -0.16 17.32 -2.13
CA VAL A 178 0.17 15.93 -2.44
C VAL A 178 0.03 15.74 -3.95
N VAL A 179 1.04 15.19 -4.57
CA VAL A 179 0.97 14.75 -5.97
C VAL A 179 0.85 13.24 -6.01
N HIS A 180 -0.14 12.75 -6.74
CA HIS A 180 -0.35 11.33 -7.01
C HIS A 180 -0.03 11.08 -8.47
N THR A 181 0.92 10.17 -8.76
CA THR A 181 1.09 9.71 -10.15
C THR A 181 -0.14 8.93 -10.57
N LEU A 182 -0.53 9.12 -11.82
CA LEU A 182 -1.64 8.41 -12.42
C LEU A 182 -1.11 7.41 -13.44
N LEU A 183 -1.82 6.32 -13.60
CA LEU A 183 -1.69 5.41 -14.73
C LEU A 183 -2.22 6.11 -15.98
N TRP A 184 -1.71 5.73 -17.14
CA TRP A 184 -2.30 6.14 -18.40
C TRP A 184 -3.64 5.40 -18.61
N PRO A 185 -4.61 5.99 -19.32
CA PRO A 185 -5.92 5.35 -19.54
C PRO A 185 -5.83 3.97 -20.21
N ASP A 186 -4.83 3.74 -21.03
CA ASP A 186 -4.56 2.48 -21.72
C ASP A 186 -3.86 1.42 -20.84
N GLU A 187 -3.38 1.79 -19.65
CA GLU A 187 -2.86 0.84 -18.66
C GLU A 187 -4.00 0.15 -17.87
N ILE A 188 -5.24 0.66 -17.94
CA ILE A 188 -6.40 0.06 -17.31
C ILE A 188 -7.00 -0.97 -18.27
N ARG A 189 -7.13 -2.21 -17.80
CA ARG A 189 -7.69 -3.30 -18.58
C ARG A 189 -9.21 -3.20 -18.63
N ASP A 190 -9.78 -3.47 -19.81
CA ASP A 190 -11.21 -3.68 -19.93
C ASP A 190 -11.61 -5.01 -19.27
N PRO A 191 -12.64 -5.02 -18.39
CA PRO A 191 -13.12 -6.24 -17.77
C PRO A 191 -13.92 -7.06 -18.79
N ASP A 192 -13.38 -8.17 -19.29
CA ASP A 192 -14.09 -9.13 -20.15
C ASP A 192 -14.57 -10.32 -19.29
N PHE A 193 -15.80 -10.21 -18.78
CA PHE A 193 -16.42 -11.24 -17.94
C PHE A 193 -17.74 -11.71 -18.55
N PRO A 194 -17.75 -12.67 -19.48
CA PRO A 194 -18.98 -13.13 -20.17
C PRO A 194 -20.09 -13.65 -19.23
N VAL A 195 -19.75 -13.99 -17.99
CA VAL A 195 -20.72 -14.39 -16.98
C VAL A 195 -21.64 -13.24 -16.57
N LEU A 196 -21.16 -11.99 -16.63
CA LEU A 196 -21.92 -10.78 -16.28
C LEU A 196 -22.88 -10.35 -17.39
N ASP A 197 -22.68 -10.82 -18.62
CA ASP A 197 -23.59 -10.54 -19.75
C ASP A 197 -24.93 -11.30 -19.62
N LYS A 198 -24.96 -12.31 -18.76
CA LYS A 198 -26.18 -13.10 -18.51
C LYS A 198 -27.12 -12.31 -17.62
N LYS A 199 -28.38 -12.16 -18.05
CA LYS A 199 -29.39 -11.58 -17.21
C LYS A 199 -29.69 -12.50 -16.03
N VAL A 200 -29.42 -12.04 -14.83
CA VAL A 200 -29.76 -12.70 -13.58
C VAL A 200 -31.03 -12.05 -13.05
N ASP A 201 -32.06 -12.84 -12.77
CA ASP A 201 -33.32 -12.36 -12.19
C ASP A 201 -33.17 -12.24 -10.67
N ILE A 202 -33.12 -11.00 -10.17
CA ILE A 202 -33.00 -10.69 -8.74
C ILE A 202 -34.38 -10.25 -8.24
N LYS A 203 -34.93 -10.98 -7.28
CA LYS A 203 -36.23 -10.63 -6.69
C LYS A 203 -36.13 -9.38 -5.81
N PRO A 204 -37.14 -8.49 -5.81
CA PRO A 204 -37.15 -7.29 -4.97
C PRO A 204 -36.92 -7.56 -3.47
N ALA A 205 -37.41 -8.72 -2.99
CA ALA A 205 -37.20 -9.13 -1.60
C ALA A 205 -35.75 -9.46 -1.28
N GLU A 206 -35.03 -10.07 -2.22
CA GLU A 206 -33.59 -10.38 -2.09
C GLU A 206 -32.77 -9.10 -2.03
N LEU A 207 -33.05 -8.16 -2.95
CA LEU A 207 -32.36 -6.86 -2.98
C LEU A 207 -32.62 -6.06 -1.70
N LYS A 208 -33.88 -6.07 -1.20
CA LYS A 208 -34.21 -5.39 0.06
C LYS A 208 -33.49 -6.00 1.25
N MET A 209 -33.39 -7.32 1.33
CA MET A 209 -32.71 -8.01 2.42
C MET A 209 -31.19 -7.79 2.37
N ALA A 210 -30.58 -7.85 1.18
CA ALA A 210 -29.19 -7.50 0.99
C ALA A 210 -28.90 -6.05 1.41
N GLY A 211 -29.78 -5.10 1.05
CA GLY A 211 -29.69 -3.71 1.50
C GLY A 211 -29.70 -3.57 3.02
N GLN A 212 -30.60 -4.30 3.71
CA GLN A 212 -30.63 -4.28 5.19
C GLN A 212 -29.34 -4.81 5.83
N VAL A 213 -28.67 -5.80 5.22
CA VAL A 213 -27.35 -6.27 5.69
C VAL A 213 -26.32 -5.17 5.52
N VAL A 214 -26.27 -4.52 4.35
CA VAL A 214 -25.35 -3.40 4.08
C VAL A 214 -25.56 -2.27 5.08
N ASP A 215 -26.81 -1.85 5.27
CA ASP A 215 -27.16 -0.77 6.22
C ASP A 215 -26.78 -1.13 7.66
N SER A 216 -26.95 -2.41 8.06
CA SER A 216 -26.57 -2.87 9.40
C SER A 216 -25.06 -2.89 9.64
N MET A 217 -24.27 -2.82 8.58
CA MET A 217 -22.79 -2.80 8.61
C MET A 217 -22.21 -1.44 8.24
N ALA A 218 -23.06 -0.47 7.90
CA ALA A 218 -22.62 0.86 7.52
C ALA A 218 -22.04 1.59 8.74
N GLU A 219 -20.79 1.96 8.66
CA GLU A 219 -20.05 2.76 9.67
C GLU A 219 -19.12 3.72 8.94
N ASP A 220 -18.73 4.79 9.65
CA ASP A 220 -17.69 5.70 9.16
C ASP A 220 -16.34 4.98 9.07
N PHE A 221 -15.63 5.21 7.97
CA PHE A 221 -14.32 4.62 7.77
C PHE A 221 -13.30 5.21 8.77
N ASN A 222 -12.82 4.37 9.67
CA ASN A 222 -11.76 4.71 10.59
C ASN A 222 -10.54 3.79 10.35
N PRO A 223 -9.47 4.29 9.70
CA PRO A 223 -8.28 3.49 9.38
C PRO A 223 -7.58 2.94 10.63
N ASP A 224 -7.67 3.62 11.78
CA ASP A 224 -6.99 3.20 13.03
C ASP A 224 -7.55 1.90 13.63
N ARG A 225 -8.71 1.44 13.13
CA ARG A 225 -9.29 0.15 13.52
C ARG A 225 -8.63 -1.05 12.84
N TYR A 226 -7.91 -0.82 11.75
CA TYR A 226 -7.30 -1.87 10.95
C TYR A 226 -5.81 -1.95 11.25
N GLN A 227 -5.36 -3.14 11.58
CA GLN A 227 -3.95 -3.43 11.84
C GLN A 227 -3.51 -4.59 10.96
N ASP A 228 -2.26 -4.54 10.53
CA ASP A 228 -1.65 -5.64 9.80
C ASP A 228 -1.33 -6.78 10.77
N THR A 229 -2.26 -7.73 10.87
CA THR A 229 -2.13 -8.90 11.74
C THR A 229 -1.05 -9.86 11.26
N TYR A 230 -0.78 -9.90 9.95
CA TYR A 230 0.28 -10.74 9.39
C TYR A 230 1.66 -10.27 9.86
N GLN A 231 1.95 -8.98 9.78
CA GLN A 231 3.23 -8.43 10.26
C GLN A 231 3.42 -8.65 11.76
N ALA A 232 2.34 -8.50 12.56
CA ALA A 232 2.39 -8.75 13.99
C ALA A 232 2.71 -10.22 14.30
N GLN A 233 2.06 -11.17 13.61
CA GLN A 233 2.31 -12.61 13.75
C GLN A 233 3.70 -13.00 13.24
N LEU A 234 4.15 -12.39 12.14
CA LEU A 234 5.48 -12.63 11.61
C LEU A 234 6.57 -12.16 12.57
N GLN A 235 6.37 -11.00 13.22
CA GLN A 235 7.29 -10.52 14.24
C GLN A 235 7.32 -11.47 15.45
N GLU A 236 6.16 -11.95 15.93
CA GLU A 236 6.07 -12.92 17.02
C GLU A 236 6.80 -14.24 16.67
N LEU A 237 6.66 -14.71 15.42
CA LEU A 237 7.38 -15.89 14.92
C LEU A 237 8.90 -15.68 14.92
N ILE A 238 9.36 -14.50 14.48
CA ILE A 238 10.78 -14.16 14.46
C ILE A 238 11.32 -14.13 15.89
N ASP A 239 10.63 -13.46 16.79
CA ASP A 239 11.05 -13.33 18.20
C ASP A 239 11.10 -14.69 18.89
N ALA A 240 10.10 -15.55 18.67
CA ALA A 240 10.11 -16.93 19.19
C ALA A 240 11.28 -17.76 18.65
N LYS A 241 11.60 -17.62 17.35
CA LYS A 241 12.75 -18.34 16.75
C LYS A 241 14.09 -17.81 17.26
N LEU A 242 14.21 -16.52 17.55
CA LEU A 242 15.40 -15.93 18.17
C LEU A 242 15.60 -16.47 19.60
N GLU A 243 14.53 -16.74 20.32
CA GLU A 243 14.55 -17.34 21.65
C GLU A 243 14.69 -18.89 21.63
N GLY A 244 14.74 -19.51 20.45
CA GLY A 244 14.89 -20.96 20.26
C GLY A 244 13.60 -21.75 20.48
N GLY A 245 12.42 -21.10 20.39
CA GLY A 245 11.09 -21.68 20.54
C GLY A 245 10.29 -21.79 19.23
N GLU A 246 9.07 -22.31 19.36
CA GLU A 246 8.05 -22.30 18.31
C GLU A 246 6.91 -21.35 18.71
N ALA A 247 6.50 -20.46 17.81
CA ALA A 247 5.46 -19.48 18.07
C ALA A 247 4.05 -20.06 17.88
N PHE A 248 3.86 -20.87 16.84
CA PHE A 248 2.55 -21.37 16.43
C PHE A 248 2.59 -22.88 16.19
N THR A 249 1.56 -23.59 16.65
CA THR A 249 1.23 -24.94 16.18
C THR A 249 0.41 -24.80 14.90
N ALA A 250 0.73 -25.62 13.89
CA ALA A 250 -0.05 -25.64 12.66
C ALA A 250 -1.52 -25.98 12.99
N GLU A 251 -2.40 -24.99 12.95
CA GLU A 251 -3.84 -25.23 12.94
C GLU A 251 -4.23 -25.71 11.54
N GLU A 252 -5.09 -26.72 11.49
CA GLU A 252 -5.67 -27.18 10.22
C GLU A 252 -6.40 -25.99 9.55
N ARG A 253 -6.02 -25.69 8.31
CA ARG A 253 -6.73 -24.68 7.52
C ARG A 253 -8.19 -25.08 7.42
N PRO A 254 -9.13 -24.12 7.58
CA PRO A 254 -10.52 -24.38 7.29
C PRO A 254 -10.62 -24.95 5.87
N LYS A 255 -11.36 -26.05 5.69
CA LYS A 255 -11.62 -26.61 4.36
C LYS A 255 -12.28 -25.52 3.50
N GLU A 256 -11.76 -25.36 2.29
CA GLU A 256 -12.39 -24.51 1.27
C GLU A 256 -13.87 -24.90 1.18
N LEU A 257 -14.73 -23.88 1.25
CA LEU A 257 -16.15 -24.08 1.10
C LEU A 257 -16.41 -24.51 -0.36
N ASP A 258 -17.09 -25.63 -0.55
CA ASP A 258 -17.46 -26.14 -1.87
C ASP A 258 -18.30 -25.09 -2.62
N GLU A 259 -17.86 -24.70 -3.83
CA GLU A 259 -18.46 -23.63 -4.66
C GLU A 259 -19.81 -24.00 -5.30
N THR A 260 -20.47 -25.07 -4.89
CA THR A 260 -21.78 -25.49 -5.40
C THR A 260 -22.91 -25.13 -4.45
N GLU A 261 -23.15 -23.82 -4.24
CA GLU A 261 -24.26 -23.40 -3.41
C GLU A 261 -25.45 -22.95 -4.23
N ASP A 262 -26.60 -23.63 -3.98
CA ASP A 262 -27.89 -23.34 -4.58
C ASP A 262 -28.43 -21.98 -4.08
N VAL A 263 -29.04 -21.18 -4.98
CA VAL A 263 -29.55 -19.82 -4.71
C VAL A 263 -30.55 -19.79 -3.56
N SER A 264 -31.22 -20.92 -3.25
CA SER A 264 -32.16 -21.05 -2.12
C SER A 264 -31.49 -20.93 -0.74
N ASP A 265 -30.19 -21.24 -0.64
CA ASP A 265 -29.41 -21.18 0.60
C ASP A 265 -28.91 -19.76 0.94
N LEU A 266 -28.83 -18.90 -0.08
CA LEU A 266 -28.38 -17.51 0.08
C LEU A 266 -29.30 -16.68 0.96
N LEU A 267 -30.64 -16.81 0.76
CA LEU A 267 -31.63 -16.11 1.56
C LEU A 267 -31.59 -16.54 3.03
N ALA A 268 -31.50 -17.85 3.27
CA ALA A 268 -31.40 -18.39 4.63
C ALA A 268 -30.13 -17.89 5.35
N LYS A 269 -28.98 -17.78 4.63
CA LYS A 269 -27.73 -17.24 5.16
C LYS A 269 -27.82 -15.74 5.45
N LEU A 270 -28.47 -14.96 4.57
CA LEU A 270 -28.70 -13.54 4.79
C LEU A 270 -29.61 -13.30 6.00
N GLU A 271 -30.73 -14.08 6.15
CA GLU A 271 -31.57 -14.00 7.33
C GLU A 271 -30.87 -14.38 8.63
N ALA A 272 -30.05 -15.43 8.59
CA ALA A 272 -29.24 -15.84 9.74
C ALA A 272 -28.21 -14.75 10.14
N SER A 273 -27.60 -14.08 9.15
CA SER A 273 -26.66 -12.99 9.37
C SER A 273 -27.31 -11.76 10.00
N VAL A 274 -28.52 -11.37 9.54
CA VAL A 274 -29.29 -10.28 10.13
C VAL A 274 -29.70 -10.62 11.56
N LYS A 275 -30.20 -11.85 11.80
CA LYS A 275 -30.60 -12.30 13.15
C LYS A 275 -29.43 -12.37 14.13
N ALA A 276 -28.27 -12.84 13.68
CA ALA A 276 -27.07 -12.93 14.51
C ALA A 276 -26.59 -11.55 14.99
N ARG A 277 -26.80 -10.49 14.20
CA ARG A 277 -26.41 -9.12 14.54
C ARG A 277 -27.47 -8.31 15.28
N SER A 278 -28.76 -8.58 15.04
CA SER A 278 -29.84 -7.89 15.74
C SER A 278 -30.09 -8.41 17.17
N GLY A 279 -29.48 -9.52 17.55
CA GLY A 279 -29.70 -10.20 18.84
C GLY A 279 -28.65 -9.97 19.92
N ASP A 280 -27.48 -9.38 19.63
CA ASP A 280 -26.49 -9.15 20.67
C ASP A 280 -25.49 -8.05 20.27
N GLY A 281 -25.49 -6.95 20.98
CA GLY A 281 -24.54 -5.85 20.83
C GLY A 281 -23.12 -6.22 21.31
N LYS A 282 -22.60 -7.40 20.93
CA LYS A 282 -21.27 -7.86 21.28
C LYS A 282 -20.55 -8.35 20.04
N ALA A 283 -19.62 -7.49 19.56
CA ALA A 283 -18.67 -7.87 18.53
C ALA A 283 -18.00 -9.21 18.92
N PRO A 284 -17.72 -10.11 17.96
CA PRO A 284 -16.93 -11.30 18.25
C PRO A 284 -15.53 -10.84 18.63
N ALA A 285 -15.24 -10.87 19.95
CA ALA A 285 -13.90 -10.69 20.44
C ALA A 285 -13.06 -11.85 19.88
N THR A 286 -12.11 -11.54 19.01
CA THR A 286 -10.98 -12.40 18.69
C THR A 286 -10.37 -12.82 20.03
N LYS A 287 -10.51 -14.11 20.39
CA LYS A 287 -9.91 -14.67 21.60
C LYS A 287 -8.39 -14.57 21.46
N ALA A 288 -7.79 -13.62 22.16
CA ALA A 288 -6.37 -13.65 22.41
C ALA A 288 -6.00 -15.00 23.09
N PRO A 289 -4.89 -15.63 22.71
CA PRO A 289 -4.47 -16.90 23.32
C PRO A 289 -4.20 -16.68 24.81
N ALA A 290 -4.84 -17.52 25.65
CA ALA A 290 -4.70 -17.47 27.09
C ALA A 290 -3.25 -17.77 27.48
N LYS A 291 -2.55 -16.81 28.10
CA LYS A 291 -1.26 -17.01 28.74
C LYS A 291 -1.37 -18.12 29.79
N LYS A 292 -0.77 -19.29 29.55
CA LYS A 292 -0.54 -20.31 30.57
C LYS A 292 0.45 -19.78 31.59
N ALA A 293 0.02 -19.63 32.83
CA ALA A 293 0.88 -19.29 33.96
C ALA A 293 1.95 -20.36 34.18
N PRO A 294 3.19 -19.99 34.54
CA PRO A 294 4.24 -20.99 34.80
C PRO A 294 3.91 -21.81 36.04
N ALA A 295 4.01 -23.14 35.92
CA ALA A 295 3.82 -24.08 36.99
C ALA A 295 4.84 -23.84 38.11
N LYS A 296 4.37 -23.57 39.33
CA LYS A 296 5.19 -23.54 40.55
C LYS A 296 5.81 -24.89 40.82
N LYS A 297 7.15 -25.00 40.78
CA LYS A 297 7.91 -26.16 41.28
C LYS A 297 7.73 -26.27 42.77
N ALA A 298 7.27 -27.44 43.24
CA ALA A 298 7.21 -27.80 44.65
C ALA A 298 8.61 -27.99 45.23
N PRO A 299 8.86 -27.66 46.52
CA PRO A 299 10.18 -27.81 47.13
C PRO A 299 10.47 -29.27 47.46
N ALA A 300 11.68 -29.72 47.13
CA ALA A 300 12.19 -31.04 47.45
C ALA A 300 12.40 -31.20 48.95
N LYS A 301 11.84 -32.27 49.54
CA LYS A 301 12.06 -32.71 50.90
C LYS A 301 13.52 -33.14 51.10
N ARG A 302 14.22 -32.47 52.00
CA ARG A 302 15.53 -32.88 52.49
C ARG A 302 15.34 -34.11 53.45
N ALA A 303 15.87 -35.26 53.05
CA ALA A 303 15.99 -36.41 53.94
C ALA A 303 17.23 -36.24 54.82
N SER A 304 17.03 -36.30 56.12
CA SER A 304 18.06 -36.42 57.13
C SER A 304 18.52 -37.90 57.21
N LYS A 305 19.80 -38.11 57.20
CA LYS A 305 20.39 -39.36 57.74
C LYS A 305 21.38 -39.00 58.85
N SER A 306 21.16 -39.71 59.91
CA SER A 306 22.02 -39.88 61.11
C SER A 306 23.47 -40.15 60.77
#